data_26f227b6e2a794cc31d746f2fbb78db3
#
_entry.id   26f227b6e2a794cc31d746f2fbb78db3
#
_cell.length_a   1.000
_cell.length_b   1.000
_cell.length_c   1.000
_cell.angle_alpha   90.00
_cell.angle_beta   90.00
_cell.angle_gamma   90.00
#
_symmetry.space_group_name_H-M   'P 1'
#
loop_
_entity.id
_entity.type
_entity.pdbx_description
1 polymer ?
#
loop_
_entity_poly.entity_id
_entity_poly.type
_entity_poly.pdbx_seq_one_letter_code
_entity_poly.pdbx_strand_id
1 'polypeptide(L)'
;MANKQVKLFNVFMPETAIAALNQTLYSGFVAEGPKVKEFTQMVSDYLQNPRTMMVNNCTMALQIACHLSDVQPGDEVITTPLTSICTNVPIRHLKGKPVWADVDPTTGMSDINDVEKLINKRTKAIMLLHKDGDIVDLDKYVDLAKSYGVRLIEDCAHTYGARYNDKMIGNHGDICCFSFQAIKHLTTGDGGCMTFQDEELYERGKKLKWLGVDRDKRDGNPWLADITELGYKANMNDIAATIGIEAQKVIEPIIEKYHHNGELFTKTLKEMNIPGVTLIRRDPKAYSVYWTYVIMSEKRDGLCAYLEENGVFAEQNHPRNDVWTIFKDSRRELPGVDYFAARELSLPCGWWVDDEDIYRICDLIKNYHKKI
;
A
#
# COMPACT_ATOMS: atom_id res chain seq x y z
N MET A 1 25.45 -27.39 -8.46
CA MET A 1 24.07 -27.07 -8.91
C MET A 1 23.93 -25.56 -8.70
N ALA A 2 23.40 -24.83 -9.67
CA ALA A 2 23.12 -23.40 -9.47
C ALA A 2 22.06 -23.28 -8.36
N ASN A 3 22.31 -22.44 -7.36
CA ASN A 3 21.32 -22.19 -6.30
C ASN A 3 20.02 -21.66 -6.90
N LYS A 4 18.88 -22.18 -6.45
CA LYS A 4 17.55 -21.66 -6.80
C LYS A 4 17.53 -20.15 -6.52
N GLN A 5 17.17 -19.36 -7.54
CA GLN A 5 17.01 -17.91 -7.36
C GLN A 5 15.65 -17.61 -6.74
N VAL A 6 15.65 -16.81 -5.66
CA VAL A 6 14.44 -16.33 -4.99
C VAL A 6 14.37 -14.81 -5.17
N LYS A 7 13.49 -14.37 -6.06
CA LYS A 7 13.29 -12.94 -6.37
C LYS A 7 12.55 -12.26 -5.21
N LEU A 8 12.82 -10.98 -4.96
CA LEU A 8 12.10 -10.19 -3.96
C LEU A 8 10.61 -10.08 -4.31
N PHE A 9 10.30 -9.86 -5.58
CA PHE A 9 8.94 -9.79 -6.10
C PHE A 9 8.72 -10.76 -7.26
N ASN A 10 7.50 -11.27 -7.37
CA ASN A 10 7.07 -12.04 -8.53
C ASN A 10 5.60 -11.69 -8.83
N VAL A 11 5.24 -11.68 -10.11
CA VAL A 11 3.89 -11.34 -10.56
C VAL A 11 3.05 -12.61 -10.62
N PHE A 12 1.93 -12.62 -9.91
CA PHE A 12 0.95 -13.69 -10.04
C PHE A 12 -0.02 -13.36 -11.17
N MET A 13 -0.16 -14.27 -12.12
CA MET A 13 -1.15 -14.15 -13.18
C MET A 13 -1.93 -15.46 -13.30
N PRO A 14 -3.25 -15.45 -13.05
CA PRO A 14 -4.06 -16.65 -13.17
C PRO A 14 -4.13 -17.12 -14.63
N GLU A 15 -4.03 -18.43 -14.87
CA GLU A 15 -4.06 -19.01 -16.21
C GLU A 15 -5.38 -18.71 -16.95
N THR A 16 -6.47 -18.56 -16.22
CA THR A 16 -7.80 -18.21 -16.75
C THR A 16 -7.87 -16.81 -17.35
N ALA A 17 -6.92 -15.91 -17.01
CA ALA A 17 -6.92 -14.52 -17.46
C ALA A 17 -6.87 -14.41 -19.00
N ILE A 18 -6.14 -15.30 -19.69
CA ILE A 18 -6.01 -15.25 -21.17
C ILE A 18 -7.38 -15.44 -21.84
N ALA A 19 -8.13 -16.48 -21.43
CA ALA A 19 -9.44 -16.76 -21.98
C ALA A 19 -10.47 -15.66 -21.69
N ALA A 20 -10.44 -15.12 -20.46
CA ALA A 20 -11.31 -14.02 -20.05
C ALA A 20 -10.98 -12.72 -20.80
N LEU A 21 -9.69 -12.39 -20.97
CA LEU A 21 -9.26 -11.23 -21.74
C LEU A 21 -9.67 -11.33 -23.21
N ASN A 22 -9.56 -12.51 -23.83
CA ASN A 22 -10.02 -12.71 -25.21
C ASN A 22 -11.49 -12.34 -25.36
N GLN A 23 -12.36 -12.76 -24.44
CA GLN A 23 -13.77 -12.40 -24.42
C GLN A 23 -13.98 -10.88 -24.27
N THR A 24 -13.26 -10.25 -23.34
CA THR A 24 -13.36 -8.81 -23.08
C THR A 24 -12.93 -7.97 -24.29
N LEU A 25 -11.82 -8.32 -24.95
CA LEU A 25 -11.29 -7.58 -26.10
C LEU A 25 -12.28 -7.52 -27.27
N TYR A 26 -13.11 -8.55 -27.45
CA TYR A 26 -14.10 -8.63 -28.54
C TYR A 26 -15.53 -8.33 -28.09
N SER A 27 -15.74 -7.93 -26.82
CA SER A 27 -17.07 -7.62 -26.27
C SER A 27 -17.68 -6.31 -26.73
N GLY A 28 -16.85 -5.39 -27.30
CA GLY A 28 -17.22 -4.00 -27.56
C GLY A 28 -17.05 -3.07 -26.34
N PHE A 29 -16.71 -3.59 -25.14
CA PHE A 29 -16.47 -2.84 -23.93
C PHE A 29 -15.02 -3.04 -23.46
N VAL A 30 -14.15 -2.09 -23.78
CA VAL A 30 -12.73 -2.11 -23.36
C VAL A 30 -12.35 -0.95 -22.45
N ALA A 31 -13.20 0.09 -22.37
CA ALA A 31 -13.07 1.18 -21.39
C ALA A 31 -13.75 0.79 -20.06
N GLU A 32 -14.22 1.73 -19.26
CA GLU A 32 -14.98 1.45 -18.05
C GLU A 32 -16.39 0.94 -18.40
N GLY A 33 -16.67 -0.32 -18.09
CA GLY A 33 -17.89 -1.01 -18.46
C GLY A 33 -18.30 -2.12 -17.48
N PRO A 34 -18.92 -3.21 -17.99
CA PRO A 34 -19.47 -4.27 -17.14
C PRO A 34 -18.41 -5.00 -16.30
N LYS A 35 -17.17 -5.16 -16.80
CA LYS A 35 -16.10 -5.84 -16.05
C LYS A 35 -15.62 -5.01 -14.87
N VAL A 36 -15.52 -3.69 -15.01
CA VAL A 36 -15.21 -2.83 -13.87
C VAL A 36 -16.31 -2.92 -12.81
N LYS A 37 -17.60 -2.97 -13.22
CA LYS A 37 -18.72 -3.13 -12.28
C LYS A 37 -18.65 -4.47 -11.54
N GLU A 38 -18.42 -5.57 -12.27
CA GLU A 38 -18.26 -6.91 -11.70
C GLU A 38 -17.10 -6.95 -10.70
N PHE A 39 -15.92 -6.45 -11.08
CA PHE A 39 -14.74 -6.42 -10.23
C PHE A 39 -14.96 -5.53 -8.99
N THR A 40 -15.62 -4.37 -9.15
CA THR A 40 -15.97 -3.50 -8.02
C THR A 40 -16.81 -4.24 -7.00
N GLN A 41 -17.82 -5.00 -7.44
CA GLN A 41 -18.66 -5.79 -6.53
C GLN A 41 -17.85 -6.87 -5.81
N MET A 42 -17.01 -7.62 -6.52
CA MET A 42 -16.18 -8.66 -5.89
C MET A 42 -15.23 -8.09 -4.83
N VAL A 43 -14.59 -6.95 -5.12
CA VAL A 43 -13.70 -6.29 -4.16
C VAL A 43 -14.48 -5.67 -3.00
N SER A 44 -15.65 -5.10 -3.26
CA SER A 44 -16.57 -4.59 -2.24
C SER A 44 -16.99 -5.69 -1.25
N ASP A 45 -17.36 -6.84 -1.77
CA ASP A 45 -17.76 -8.00 -0.95
C ASP A 45 -16.57 -8.53 -0.14
N TYR A 46 -15.39 -8.63 -0.76
CA TYR A 46 -14.16 -9.08 -0.11
C TYR A 46 -13.71 -8.14 1.01
N LEU A 47 -13.65 -6.85 0.75
CA LEU A 47 -13.29 -5.83 1.74
C LEU A 47 -14.41 -5.53 2.74
N GLN A 48 -15.63 -6.04 2.50
CA GLN A 48 -16.82 -5.78 3.33
C GLN A 48 -17.13 -4.27 3.42
N ASN A 49 -16.92 -3.54 2.32
CA ASN A 49 -17.22 -2.12 2.23
C ASN A 49 -18.01 -1.79 0.96
N PRO A 50 -19.32 -1.44 1.07
CA PRO A 50 -20.17 -1.14 -0.08
C PRO A 50 -19.76 0.15 -0.81
N ARG A 51 -19.01 1.03 -0.16
CA ARG A 51 -18.48 2.27 -0.74
C ARG A 51 -17.09 2.04 -1.32
N THR A 52 -17.01 1.13 -2.29
CA THR A 52 -15.78 0.77 -3.01
C THR A 52 -15.82 1.34 -4.42
N MET A 53 -14.70 1.93 -4.87
CA MET A 53 -14.57 2.55 -6.17
C MET A 53 -13.25 2.15 -6.83
N MET A 54 -13.31 1.64 -8.08
CA MET A 54 -12.10 1.32 -8.85
C MET A 54 -11.48 2.55 -9.49
N VAL A 55 -10.16 2.60 -9.50
CA VAL A 55 -9.33 3.63 -10.15
C VAL A 55 -8.21 2.99 -10.98
N ASN A 56 -7.59 3.77 -11.85
CA ASN A 56 -6.56 3.28 -12.76
C ASN A 56 -5.20 3.00 -12.10
N ASN A 57 -4.93 3.52 -10.92
CA ASN A 57 -3.78 3.20 -10.06
C ASN A 57 -3.92 3.83 -8.66
N CYS A 58 -3.15 3.34 -7.68
CA CYS A 58 -3.18 3.82 -6.30
C CYS A 58 -2.68 5.27 -6.16
N THR A 59 -1.73 5.72 -6.96
CA THR A 59 -1.24 7.11 -6.94
C THR A 59 -2.38 8.10 -7.22
N MET A 60 -3.24 7.77 -8.18
CA MET A 60 -4.44 8.56 -8.45
C MET A 60 -5.49 8.43 -7.35
N ALA A 61 -5.61 7.26 -6.72
CA ALA A 61 -6.45 7.10 -5.52
C ALA A 61 -6.02 8.07 -4.42
N LEU A 62 -4.73 8.11 -4.09
CA LEU A 62 -4.16 9.00 -3.09
C LEU A 62 -4.31 10.49 -3.47
N GLN A 63 -4.20 10.81 -4.77
CA GLN A 63 -4.45 12.17 -5.23
C GLN A 63 -5.91 12.60 -5.08
N ILE A 64 -6.84 11.72 -5.43
CA ILE A 64 -8.28 11.94 -5.21
C ILE A 64 -8.57 12.04 -3.70
N ALA A 65 -7.94 11.21 -2.86
CA ALA A 65 -8.09 11.27 -1.40
C ALA A 65 -7.63 12.62 -0.82
N CYS A 66 -6.47 13.15 -1.28
CA CYS A 66 -6.02 14.49 -0.91
C CYS A 66 -7.00 15.57 -1.39
N HIS A 67 -7.55 15.44 -2.59
CA HIS A 67 -8.55 16.38 -3.12
C HIS A 67 -9.85 16.35 -2.29
N LEU A 68 -10.33 15.15 -1.96
CA LEU A 68 -11.51 14.96 -1.09
C LEU A 68 -11.29 15.44 0.35
N SER A 69 -10.05 15.57 0.76
CA SER A 69 -9.65 16.19 2.04
C SER A 69 -9.50 17.71 1.94
N ASP A 70 -9.93 18.30 0.82
CA ASP A 70 -9.89 19.73 0.54
C ASP A 70 -8.50 20.35 0.68
N VAL A 71 -7.47 19.60 0.29
CA VAL A 71 -6.08 20.11 0.25
C VAL A 71 -5.95 21.18 -0.81
N GLN A 72 -5.58 22.40 -0.39
CA GLN A 72 -5.37 23.57 -1.23
C GLN A 72 -3.89 23.98 -1.22
N PRO A 73 -3.46 24.86 -2.12
CA PRO A 73 -2.08 25.39 -2.10
C PRO A 73 -1.69 25.97 -0.74
N GLY A 74 -0.63 25.42 -0.13
CA GLY A 74 -0.12 25.81 1.18
C GLY A 74 -0.69 25.05 2.36
N ASP A 75 -1.72 24.23 2.17
CA ASP A 75 -2.19 23.28 3.19
C ASP A 75 -1.17 22.17 3.42
N GLU A 76 -1.29 21.51 4.57
CA GLU A 76 -0.35 20.50 5.03
C GLU A 76 -1.02 19.12 5.12
N VAL A 77 -0.28 18.10 4.69
CA VAL A 77 -0.62 16.68 4.90
C VAL A 77 0.52 16.05 5.67
N ILE A 78 0.22 15.53 6.87
CA ILE A 78 1.20 14.81 7.68
C ILE A 78 1.36 13.41 7.12
N THR A 79 2.61 13.00 6.87
CA THR A 79 2.95 11.71 6.25
C THR A 79 4.37 11.31 6.62
N THR A 80 4.82 10.13 6.21
CA THR A 80 6.20 9.67 6.39
C THR A 80 7.02 9.83 5.12
N PRO A 81 8.34 10.13 5.21
CA PRO A 81 9.22 10.03 4.05
C PRO A 81 9.64 8.58 3.73
N LEU A 82 9.43 7.62 4.67
CA LEU A 82 9.84 6.23 4.53
C LEU A 82 8.75 5.42 3.80
N THR A 83 8.55 5.75 2.53
CA THR A 83 7.51 5.18 1.67
C THR A 83 7.87 5.30 0.19
N SER A 84 7.07 4.66 -0.67
CA SER A 84 7.10 4.95 -2.10
C SER A 84 6.84 6.43 -2.38
N ILE A 85 7.47 6.98 -3.42
CA ILE A 85 7.18 8.35 -3.90
C ILE A 85 5.70 8.52 -4.26
N CYS A 86 5.03 7.44 -4.65
CA CYS A 86 3.62 7.43 -5.02
C CYS A 86 2.69 7.89 -3.89
N THR A 87 3.11 7.72 -2.63
CA THR A 87 2.37 8.23 -1.47
C THR A 87 2.41 9.76 -1.37
N ASN A 88 3.56 10.37 -1.66
CA ASN A 88 3.81 11.77 -1.31
C ASN A 88 3.68 12.77 -2.48
N VAL A 89 3.87 12.30 -3.73
CA VAL A 89 3.71 13.14 -4.93
C VAL A 89 2.29 13.67 -5.10
N PRO A 90 1.21 12.95 -4.79
CA PRO A 90 -0.16 13.45 -4.84
C PRO A 90 -0.38 14.75 -4.07
N ILE A 91 0.26 14.90 -2.90
CA ILE A 91 0.19 16.11 -2.09
C ILE A 91 0.76 17.30 -2.87
N ARG A 92 1.91 17.10 -3.53
CA ARG A 92 2.57 18.15 -4.34
C ARG A 92 1.80 18.53 -5.61
N HIS A 93 1.11 17.59 -6.24
CA HIS A 93 0.27 17.89 -7.39
C HIS A 93 -0.86 18.86 -7.05
N LEU A 94 -1.38 18.84 -5.83
CA LEU A 94 -2.36 19.79 -5.31
C LEU A 94 -1.70 21.06 -4.72
N LYS A 95 -0.38 21.21 -4.87
CA LYS A 95 0.42 22.31 -4.29
C LYS A 95 0.37 22.34 -2.75
N GLY A 96 -0.04 21.25 -2.13
CA GLY A 96 0.06 21.01 -0.70
C GLY A 96 1.51 20.75 -0.27
N LYS A 97 1.75 20.82 1.02
CA LYS A 97 3.05 20.55 1.63
C LYS A 97 3.01 19.25 2.42
N PRO A 98 3.80 18.22 2.07
CA PRO A 98 3.99 17.09 2.96
C PRO A 98 4.75 17.54 4.20
N VAL A 99 4.26 17.17 5.37
CA VAL A 99 4.90 17.40 6.67
C VAL A 99 5.33 16.03 7.18
N TRP A 100 6.65 15.86 7.29
CA TRP A 100 7.21 14.57 7.66
C TRP A 100 7.00 14.26 9.13
N ALA A 101 6.27 13.20 9.44
CA ALA A 101 6.32 12.56 10.75
C ALA A 101 7.51 11.62 10.81
N ASP A 102 8.20 11.59 11.94
CA ASP A 102 9.21 10.58 12.21
C ASP A 102 8.55 9.21 12.38
N VAL A 103 9.34 8.15 12.35
CA VAL A 103 8.85 6.79 12.52
C VAL A 103 9.24 6.22 13.88
N ASP A 104 8.43 5.31 14.40
CA ASP A 104 8.85 4.42 15.47
C ASP A 104 9.96 3.50 14.93
N PRO A 105 11.19 3.58 15.45
CA PRO A 105 12.32 2.81 14.93
C PRO A 105 12.16 1.30 15.08
N THR A 106 11.15 0.84 15.84
CA THR A 106 10.85 -0.59 15.98
C THR A 106 9.87 -1.13 14.95
N THR A 107 9.16 -0.25 14.24
CA THR A 107 8.15 -0.63 13.24
C THR A 107 8.43 -0.06 11.85
N GLY A 108 9.14 1.06 11.75
CA GLY A 108 9.32 1.81 10.51
C GLY A 108 8.07 2.57 10.04
N MET A 109 7.00 2.58 10.85
CA MET A 109 5.76 3.29 10.58
C MET A 109 5.70 4.58 11.39
N SER A 110 4.91 5.56 10.96
CA SER A 110 4.81 6.87 11.60
C SER A 110 4.62 6.77 13.10
N ASP A 111 5.37 7.57 13.88
CA ASP A 111 5.16 7.67 15.33
C ASP A 111 3.98 8.61 15.61
N ILE A 112 2.95 8.08 16.25
CA ILE A 112 1.73 8.83 16.57
C ILE A 112 2.00 10.06 17.44
N ASN A 113 2.98 10.00 18.35
CA ASN A 113 3.32 11.13 19.20
C ASN A 113 3.97 12.27 18.40
N ASP A 114 4.72 11.93 17.33
CA ASP A 114 5.27 12.95 16.44
C ASP A 114 4.20 13.48 15.49
N VAL A 115 3.32 12.63 14.98
CA VAL A 115 2.14 13.02 14.19
C VAL A 115 1.30 14.03 14.94
N GLU A 116 0.94 13.76 16.20
CA GLU A 116 0.13 14.66 17.02
C GLU A 116 0.76 16.05 17.18
N LYS A 117 2.07 16.13 17.46
CA LYS A 117 2.81 17.39 17.61
C LYS A 117 2.82 18.24 16.33
N LEU A 118 2.67 17.62 15.17
CA LEU A 118 2.71 18.29 13.87
C LEU A 118 1.36 18.86 13.44
N ILE A 119 0.26 18.41 14.05
CA ILE A 119 -1.09 18.88 13.70
C ILE A 119 -1.22 20.37 14.03
N ASN A 120 -1.66 21.15 13.05
CA ASN A 120 -1.88 22.58 13.18
C ASN A 120 -3.03 23.04 12.26
N LYS A 121 -3.35 24.33 12.24
CA LYS A 121 -4.47 24.92 11.49
C LYS A 121 -4.42 24.70 9.97
N ARG A 122 -3.25 24.39 9.39
CA ARG A 122 -3.10 24.07 7.96
C ARG A 122 -3.20 22.59 7.67
N THR A 123 -3.20 21.73 8.68
CA THR A 123 -3.29 20.29 8.51
C THR A 123 -4.69 19.91 8.01
N LYS A 124 -4.75 19.30 6.84
CA LYS A 124 -5.99 18.79 6.22
C LYS A 124 -6.16 17.30 6.40
N ALA A 125 -5.04 16.55 6.35
CA ALA A 125 -5.08 15.12 6.47
C ALA A 125 -3.82 14.56 7.15
N ILE A 126 -3.97 13.38 7.72
CA ILE A 126 -2.91 12.45 8.05
C ILE A 126 -2.96 11.36 6.97
N MET A 127 -1.85 11.17 6.25
CA MET A 127 -1.69 10.10 5.26
C MET A 127 -0.83 9.00 5.89
N LEU A 128 -1.48 7.94 6.30
CA LEU A 128 -0.91 6.82 7.03
C LEU A 128 -0.57 5.68 6.09
N LEU A 129 0.71 5.29 6.04
CA LEU A 129 1.14 4.11 5.29
C LEU A 129 1.12 2.87 6.19
N HIS A 130 0.52 1.81 5.71
CA HIS A 130 0.69 0.45 6.23
C HIS A 130 1.87 -0.22 5.52
N LYS A 131 3.06 -0.12 6.14
CA LYS A 131 4.31 -0.50 5.47
C LYS A 131 4.47 -2.02 5.38
N ASP A 132 4.87 -2.50 4.20
CA ASP A 132 5.28 -3.89 3.92
C ASP A 132 4.24 -4.98 4.27
N GLY A 133 2.96 -4.59 4.41
CA GLY A 133 1.87 -5.51 4.76
C GLY A 133 1.57 -5.59 6.25
N ASP A 134 2.24 -4.77 7.06
CA ASP A 134 1.99 -4.63 8.50
C ASP A 134 1.08 -3.43 8.79
N ILE A 135 0.36 -3.49 9.90
CA ILE A 135 -0.62 -2.47 10.30
C ILE A 135 -0.13 -1.76 11.57
N VAL A 136 -0.27 -0.43 11.59
CA VAL A 136 -0.04 0.38 12.80
C VAL A 136 -1.12 0.14 13.86
N ASP A 137 -0.94 0.66 15.08
CA ASP A 137 -2.01 0.75 16.10
C ASP A 137 -3.11 1.73 15.60
N LEU A 138 -3.98 1.22 14.72
CA LEU A 138 -4.88 2.01 13.89
C LEU A 138 -5.94 2.75 14.71
N ASP A 139 -6.40 2.14 15.83
CA ASP A 139 -7.37 2.78 16.74
C ASP A 139 -6.89 4.17 17.18
N LYS A 140 -5.60 4.29 17.54
CA LYS A 140 -5.03 5.57 17.97
C LYS A 140 -5.04 6.64 16.88
N TYR A 141 -4.79 6.25 15.62
CA TYR A 141 -4.81 7.21 14.51
C TYR A 141 -6.22 7.66 14.15
N VAL A 142 -7.19 6.74 14.22
CA VAL A 142 -8.62 7.06 14.03
C VAL A 142 -9.08 8.06 15.09
N ASP A 143 -8.76 7.78 16.37
CA ASP A 143 -9.13 8.67 17.48
C ASP A 143 -8.43 10.04 17.38
N LEU A 144 -7.14 10.04 17.03
CA LEU A 144 -6.37 11.28 16.84
C LEU A 144 -6.97 12.13 15.72
N ALA A 145 -7.16 11.58 14.53
CA ALA A 145 -7.71 12.30 13.39
C ALA A 145 -9.09 12.91 13.72
N LYS A 146 -9.95 12.12 14.37
CA LYS A 146 -11.27 12.55 14.80
C LYS A 146 -11.20 13.69 15.83
N SER A 147 -10.28 13.60 16.82
CA SER A 147 -10.17 14.61 17.89
C SER A 147 -9.73 15.99 17.38
N TYR A 148 -8.94 16.01 16.31
CA TYR A 148 -8.47 17.23 15.66
C TYR A 148 -9.30 17.66 14.45
N GLY A 149 -10.28 16.88 14.04
CA GLY A 149 -11.13 17.15 12.86
C GLY A 149 -10.36 17.16 11.54
N VAL A 150 -9.29 16.36 11.44
CA VAL A 150 -8.50 16.16 10.21
C VAL A 150 -8.85 14.82 9.57
N ARG A 151 -8.70 14.69 8.25
CA ARG A 151 -8.96 13.43 7.54
C ARG A 151 -7.86 12.39 7.80
N LEU A 152 -8.25 11.12 7.95
CA LEU A 152 -7.35 9.98 7.94
C LEU A 152 -7.41 9.29 6.58
N ILE A 153 -6.32 9.42 5.82
CA ILE A 153 -6.12 8.70 4.55
C ILE A 153 -5.19 7.52 4.84
N GLU A 154 -5.62 6.30 4.52
CA GLU A 154 -4.80 5.10 4.63
C GLU A 154 -4.23 4.75 3.25
N ASP A 155 -2.90 4.73 3.12
CA ASP A 155 -2.21 4.10 2.00
C ASP A 155 -2.09 2.60 2.28
N CYS A 156 -3.00 1.85 1.68
CA CYS A 156 -3.17 0.42 1.83
C CYS A 156 -2.52 -0.37 0.66
N ALA A 157 -1.55 0.24 -0.06
CA ALA A 157 -0.94 -0.38 -1.23
C ALA A 157 -0.27 -1.73 -0.96
N HIS A 158 0.01 -2.05 0.31
CA HIS A 158 0.66 -3.29 0.74
C HIS A 158 -0.25 -4.20 1.58
N THR A 159 -1.54 -3.88 1.74
CA THR A 159 -2.37 -4.53 2.76
C THR A 159 -3.70 -5.07 2.25
N TYR A 160 -3.78 -5.41 0.96
CA TYR A 160 -4.96 -6.09 0.44
C TYR A 160 -5.12 -7.47 1.10
N GLY A 161 -6.24 -7.70 1.79
CA GLY A 161 -6.51 -8.91 2.58
C GLY A 161 -6.09 -8.84 4.06
N ALA A 162 -5.39 -7.79 4.49
CA ALA A 162 -5.03 -7.58 5.89
C ALA A 162 -6.25 -7.24 6.75
N ARG A 163 -6.15 -7.51 8.06
CA ARG A 163 -7.21 -7.22 9.06
C ARG A 163 -6.61 -6.53 10.29
N TYR A 164 -7.42 -5.73 10.93
CA TYR A 164 -7.11 -5.12 12.21
C TYR A 164 -8.34 -5.26 13.13
N ASN A 165 -8.16 -5.83 14.33
CA ASN A 165 -9.27 -6.23 15.21
C ASN A 165 -10.33 -7.05 14.46
N ASP A 166 -9.91 -8.05 13.68
CA ASP A 166 -10.74 -8.93 12.84
C ASP A 166 -11.55 -8.22 11.73
N LYS A 167 -11.41 -6.90 11.60
CA LYS A 167 -12.07 -6.10 10.58
C LYS A 167 -11.12 -5.88 9.40
N MET A 168 -11.59 -6.09 8.16
CA MET A 168 -10.80 -5.88 6.95
C MET A 168 -10.24 -4.45 6.89
N ILE A 169 -8.96 -4.31 6.53
CA ILE A 169 -8.39 -3.02 6.15
C ILE A 169 -9.20 -2.48 4.95
N GLY A 170 -9.46 -1.18 4.95
CA GLY A 170 -10.43 -0.54 4.06
C GLY A 170 -11.69 -0.06 4.77
N ASN A 171 -11.76 -0.27 6.11
CA ASN A 171 -12.94 0.04 6.91
C ASN A 171 -12.64 0.89 8.16
N HIS A 172 -11.48 1.53 8.26
CA HIS A 172 -11.06 2.23 9.49
C HIS A 172 -10.92 3.74 9.30
N GLY A 173 -9.99 4.21 8.46
CA GLY A 173 -9.84 5.62 8.14
C GLY A 173 -10.95 6.15 7.22
N ASP A 174 -11.02 7.46 7.04
CA ASP A 174 -12.03 8.11 6.20
C ASP A 174 -11.97 7.61 4.75
N ILE A 175 -10.75 7.46 4.22
CA ILE A 175 -10.48 7.04 2.84
C ILE A 175 -9.29 6.08 2.85
N CYS A 176 -9.47 4.88 2.29
CA CYS A 176 -8.41 3.90 2.13
C CYS A 176 -8.10 3.70 0.63
N CYS A 177 -6.81 3.63 0.28
CA CYS A 177 -6.35 3.57 -1.10
C CYS A 177 -5.51 2.30 -1.32
N PHE A 178 -5.96 1.40 -2.20
CA PHE A 178 -5.30 0.13 -2.50
C PHE A 178 -4.63 0.16 -3.87
N SER A 179 -3.57 -0.62 -4.01
CA SER A 179 -2.83 -0.81 -5.26
C SER A 179 -3.04 -2.21 -5.82
N PHE A 180 -3.30 -2.26 -7.13
CA PHE A 180 -3.31 -3.48 -7.93
C PHE A 180 -2.20 -3.46 -9.00
N GLN A 181 -1.09 -2.78 -8.68
CA GLN A 181 0.11 -2.78 -9.51
C GLN A 181 0.73 -4.19 -9.53
N ALA A 182 1.50 -4.51 -10.57
CA ALA A 182 1.98 -5.85 -10.92
C ALA A 182 2.55 -6.68 -9.76
N ILE A 183 3.29 -6.07 -8.83
CA ILE A 183 3.96 -6.79 -7.72
C ILE A 183 3.15 -6.85 -6.43
N LYS A 184 1.87 -6.44 -6.45
CA LYS A 184 0.99 -6.48 -5.26
C LYS A 184 0.34 -7.86 -5.12
N HIS A 185 -0.30 -8.12 -3.97
CA HIS A 185 -0.96 -9.40 -3.68
C HIS A 185 -2.01 -9.78 -4.74
N LEU A 186 -2.79 -8.79 -5.18
CA LEU A 186 -3.69 -8.88 -6.32
C LEU A 186 -3.21 -7.89 -7.38
N THR A 187 -3.14 -8.34 -8.62
CA THR A 187 -2.74 -7.43 -9.72
C THR A 187 -3.77 -7.35 -10.84
N THR A 188 -3.83 -6.17 -11.45
CA THR A 188 -4.50 -5.90 -12.72
C THR A 188 -3.53 -5.41 -13.80
N GLY A 189 -2.20 -5.64 -13.57
CA GLY A 189 -1.11 -5.02 -14.30
C GLY A 189 -0.80 -3.65 -13.72
N ASP A 190 -1.71 -2.71 -13.83
CA ASP A 190 -1.79 -1.47 -13.06
C ASP A 190 -3.26 -1.20 -12.73
N GLY A 191 -3.52 -0.71 -11.53
CA GLY A 191 -4.86 -0.47 -11.03
C GLY A 191 -4.87 -0.11 -9.54
N GLY A 192 -6.07 0.12 -9.03
CA GLY A 192 -6.28 0.37 -7.61
C GLY A 192 -7.75 0.50 -7.28
N CYS A 193 -8.04 0.58 -6.00
CA CYS A 193 -9.36 0.95 -5.53
C CYS A 193 -9.31 1.88 -4.33
N MET A 194 -10.42 2.51 -4.06
CA MET A 194 -10.66 3.33 -2.87
C MET A 194 -11.86 2.79 -2.13
N THR A 195 -11.80 2.83 -0.80
CA THR A 195 -12.96 2.61 0.07
C THR A 195 -13.19 3.81 0.96
N PHE A 196 -14.44 4.02 1.36
CA PHE A 196 -14.85 5.21 2.09
C PHE A 196 -15.71 4.82 3.30
N GLN A 197 -15.59 5.58 4.39
CA GLN A 197 -16.51 5.46 5.53
C GLN A 197 -17.76 6.34 5.37
N ASP A 198 -17.64 7.41 4.58
CA ASP A 198 -18.67 8.43 4.40
C ASP A 198 -19.25 8.39 2.99
N GLU A 199 -20.59 8.47 2.89
CA GLU A 199 -21.33 8.40 1.63
C GLU A 199 -21.10 9.63 0.75
N GLU A 200 -21.01 10.82 1.36
CA GLU A 200 -20.81 12.08 0.62
C GLU A 200 -19.41 12.08 -0.05
N LEU A 201 -18.38 11.62 0.67
CA LEU A 201 -17.04 11.46 0.11
C LEU A 201 -17.02 10.45 -1.03
N TYR A 202 -17.74 9.34 -0.89
CA TYR A 202 -17.84 8.32 -1.94
C TYR A 202 -18.50 8.88 -3.19
N GLU A 203 -19.66 9.56 -3.07
CA GLU A 203 -20.36 10.16 -4.19
C GLU A 203 -19.54 11.27 -4.87
N ARG A 204 -18.87 12.13 -4.09
CA ARG A 204 -17.95 13.13 -4.63
C ARG A 204 -16.76 12.46 -5.34
N GLY A 205 -16.19 11.41 -4.76
CA GLY A 205 -15.10 10.61 -5.34
C GLY A 205 -15.45 10.00 -6.69
N LYS A 206 -16.66 9.48 -6.86
CA LYS A 206 -17.14 8.95 -8.16
C LYS A 206 -17.12 9.99 -9.26
N LYS A 207 -17.49 11.23 -8.95
CA LYS A 207 -17.43 12.35 -9.91
C LYS A 207 -15.99 12.73 -10.20
N LEU A 208 -15.17 12.93 -9.17
CA LEU A 208 -13.76 13.28 -9.33
C LEU A 208 -12.98 12.26 -10.16
N LYS A 209 -13.23 10.97 -9.95
CA LYS A 209 -12.64 9.89 -10.75
C LYS A 209 -12.86 10.07 -12.26
N TRP A 210 -13.96 10.67 -12.66
CA TRP A 210 -14.33 10.82 -14.06
C TRP A 210 -14.62 12.28 -14.45
N LEU A 211 -13.58 13.11 -14.43
CA LEU A 211 -13.58 14.50 -14.94
C LEU A 211 -14.56 15.45 -14.23
N GLY A 212 -15.07 15.11 -13.05
CA GLY A 212 -16.10 15.86 -12.35
C GLY A 212 -17.54 15.55 -12.81
N VAL A 213 -17.72 14.62 -13.76
CA VAL A 213 -19.02 14.28 -14.34
C VAL A 213 -19.73 13.24 -13.47
N ASP A 214 -21.00 13.49 -13.14
CA ASP A 214 -21.88 12.54 -12.49
C ASP A 214 -22.43 11.54 -13.52
N ARG A 215 -21.83 10.36 -13.61
CA ARG A 215 -22.22 9.32 -14.58
C ARG A 215 -23.45 8.51 -14.16
N ASP A 216 -23.84 8.59 -12.91
CA ASP A 216 -25.02 7.86 -12.39
C ASP A 216 -26.32 8.60 -12.66
N LYS A 217 -26.25 9.91 -12.86
CA LYS A 217 -27.40 10.73 -13.31
C LYS A 217 -27.59 10.61 -14.82
N ARG A 218 -28.29 9.55 -15.25
CA ARG A 218 -28.53 9.26 -16.66
C ARG A 218 -29.83 9.81 -17.24
N ASP A 219 -30.43 10.81 -16.64
CA ASP A 219 -31.58 11.50 -17.24
C ASP A 219 -31.13 12.41 -18.39
N GLY A 220 -30.69 11.80 -19.50
CA GLY A 220 -30.21 12.49 -20.68
C GLY A 220 -28.71 12.27 -20.95
N ASN A 221 -28.10 13.24 -21.65
CA ASN A 221 -26.67 13.25 -21.95
C ASN A 221 -25.88 13.78 -20.73
N PRO A 222 -25.04 12.96 -20.06
CA PRO A 222 -24.29 13.40 -18.86
C PRO A 222 -23.31 14.54 -19.16
N TRP A 223 -22.97 14.78 -20.44
CA TRP A 223 -22.14 15.89 -20.88
C TRP A 223 -22.86 17.24 -20.94
N LEU A 224 -24.17 17.26 -20.75
CA LEU A 224 -24.95 18.49 -20.66
C LEU A 224 -25.14 18.98 -19.22
N ALA A 225 -24.75 18.18 -18.22
CA ALA A 225 -24.77 18.60 -16.84
C ALA A 225 -23.61 19.55 -16.55
N ASP A 226 -23.82 20.52 -15.66
CA ASP A 226 -22.77 21.40 -15.20
C ASP A 226 -21.71 20.63 -14.39
N ILE A 227 -20.43 20.94 -14.65
CA ILE A 227 -19.28 20.37 -13.95
C ILE A 227 -18.81 21.43 -12.94
N THR A 228 -19.17 21.22 -11.68
CA THR A 228 -18.91 22.17 -10.60
C THR A 228 -17.53 21.99 -9.94
N GLU A 229 -16.82 20.88 -10.23
CA GLU A 229 -15.53 20.56 -9.64
C GLU A 229 -14.63 19.88 -10.67
N LEU A 230 -13.36 20.27 -10.72
CA LEU A 230 -12.37 19.66 -11.61
C LEU A 230 -12.04 18.23 -11.15
N GLY A 231 -12.34 17.26 -11.99
CA GLY A 231 -11.99 15.87 -11.73
C GLY A 231 -10.81 15.37 -12.58
N TYR A 232 -10.56 14.08 -12.49
CA TYR A 232 -9.45 13.38 -13.10
C TYR A 232 -9.94 12.32 -14.11
N LYS A 233 -9.12 11.96 -15.07
CA LYS A 233 -9.34 10.77 -15.89
C LYS A 233 -8.65 9.57 -15.21
N ALA A 234 -9.26 9.10 -14.13
CA ALA A 234 -8.68 8.11 -13.22
C ALA A 234 -9.45 6.78 -13.16
N ASN A 235 -10.41 6.57 -14.04
CA ASN A 235 -11.22 5.36 -14.06
C ASN A 235 -10.43 4.13 -14.55
N MET A 236 -10.70 2.98 -13.95
CA MET A 236 -10.21 1.68 -14.42
C MET A 236 -10.91 1.32 -15.76
N ASN A 237 -10.30 0.46 -16.52
CA ASN A 237 -10.86 -0.09 -17.76
C ASN A 237 -11.21 -1.59 -17.62
N ASP A 238 -12.05 -2.10 -18.52
CA ASP A 238 -12.52 -3.50 -18.46
C ASP A 238 -11.41 -4.52 -18.73
N ILE A 239 -10.34 -4.15 -19.42
CA ILE A 239 -9.19 -5.04 -19.65
C ILE A 239 -8.49 -5.32 -18.31
N ALA A 240 -8.14 -4.27 -17.55
CA ALA A 240 -7.54 -4.38 -16.22
C ALA A 240 -8.49 -5.09 -15.24
N ALA A 241 -9.77 -4.71 -15.24
CA ALA A 241 -10.79 -5.33 -14.39
C ALA A 241 -10.95 -6.83 -14.68
N THR A 242 -10.84 -7.27 -15.92
CA THR A 242 -10.91 -8.70 -16.29
C THR A 242 -9.78 -9.50 -15.64
N ILE A 243 -8.55 -8.97 -15.65
CA ILE A 243 -7.42 -9.58 -14.95
C ILE A 243 -7.72 -9.64 -13.45
N GLY A 244 -8.21 -8.52 -12.88
CA GLY A 244 -8.57 -8.43 -11.47
C GLY A 244 -9.65 -9.42 -11.04
N ILE A 245 -10.67 -9.66 -11.85
CA ILE A 245 -11.72 -10.65 -11.60
C ILE A 245 -11.11 -12.04 -11.48
N GLU A 246 -10.25 -12.42 -12.43
CA GLU A 246 -9.63 -13.75 -12.40
C GLU A 246 -8.66 -13.91 -11.22
N ALA A 247 -7.90 -12.86 -10.90
CA ALA A 247 -7.02 -12.86 -9.72
C ALA A 247 -7.80 -12.91 -8.41
N GLN A 248 -8.93 -12.20 -8.31
CA GLN A 248 -9.77 -12.17 -7.11
C GLN A 248 -10.38 -13.54 -6.77
N LYS A 249 -10.68 -14.36 -7.77
CA LYS A 249 -11.22 -15.71 -7.56
C LYS A 249 -10.27 -16.63 -6.78
N VAL A 250 -8.99 -16.34 -6.79
CA VAL A 250 -7.92 -17.16 -6.20
C VAL A 250 -7.07 -16.40 -5.18
N ILE A 251 -7.54 -15.25 -4.70
CA ILE A 251 -6.74 -14.36 -3.83
C ILE A 251 -6.50 -14.95 -2.43
N GLU A 252 -7.48 -15.63 -1.85
CA GLU A 252 -7.41 -16.07 -0.46
C GLU A 252 -6.21 -17.01 -0.19
N PRO A 253 -5.99 -18.11 -0.95
CA PRO A 253 -4.81 -18.94 -0.75
C PRO A 253 -3.48 -18.21 -0.99
N ILE A 254 -3.48 -17.13 -1.79
CA ILE A 254 -2.29 -16.30 -1.98
C ILE A 254 -2.01 -15.49 -0.71
N ILE A 255 -3.02 -14.83 -0.15
CA ILE A 255 -2.90 -14.07 1.11
C ILE A 255 -2.49 -14.99 2.26
N GLU A 256 -3.10 -16.16 2.38
CA GLU A 256 -2.73 -17.16 3.38
C GLU A 256 -1.27 -17.60 3.26
N LYS A 257 -0.76 -17.77 2.01
CA LYS A 257 0.65 -18.14 1.79
C LYS A 257 1.62 -17.02 2.20
N TYR A 258 1.30 -15.75 1.89
CA TYR A 258 2.09 -14.61 2.36
C TYR A 258 2.12 -14.56 3.91
N HIS A 259 0.97 -14.70 4.53
CA HIS A 259 0.86 -14.71 6.00
C HIS A 259 1.66 -15.87 6.62
N HIS A 260 1.47 -17.10 6.11
CA HIS A 260 2.24 -18.27 6.55
C HIS A 260 3.74 -18.03 6.46
N ASN A 261 4.22 -17.52 5.34
CA ASN A 261 5.64 -17.27 5.11
C ASN A 261 6.20 -16.25 6.12
N GLY A 262 5.46 -15.15 6.37
CA GLY A 262 5.85 -14.14 7.35
C GLY A 262 5.92 -14.66 8.79
N GLU A 263 4.95 -15.49 9.18
CA GLU A 263 4.94 -16.14 10.50
C GLU A 263 6.10 -17.15 10.62
N LEU A 264 6.39 -17.90 9.55
CA LEU A 264 7.49 -18.86 9.54
C LEU A 264 8.86 -18.14 9.66
N PHE A 265 9.08 -17.03 8.95
CA PHE A 265 10.26 -16.19 9.14
C PHE A 265 10.37 -15.69 10.58
N THR A 266 9.27 -15.17 11.12
CA THR A 266 9.23 -14.62 12.49
C THR A 266 9.60 -15.69 13.51
N LYS A 267 9.01 -16.89 13.41
CA LYS A 267 9.31 -18.02 14.29
C LYS A 267 10.78 -18.44 14.18
N THR A 268 11.24 -18.70 12.95
CA THR A 268 12.59 -19.22 12.71
C THR A 268 13.68 -18.26 13.17
N LEU A 269 13.54 -16.96 12.85
CA LEU A 269 14.53 -15.95 13.22
C LEU A 269 14.52 -15.68 14.74
N LYS A 270 13.36 -15.73 15.41
CA LYS A 270 13.28 -15.66 16.89
C LYS A 270 14.02 -16.83 17.55
N GLU A 271 13.81 -18.06 17.06
CA GLU A 271 14.49 -19.25 17.57
C GLU A 271 16.01 -19.19 17.34
N MET A 272 16.44 -18.65 16.19
CA MET A 272 17.87 -18.49 15.88
C MET A 272 18.56 -17.41 16.70
N ASN A 273 17.86 -16.38 17.17
CA ASN A 273 18.36 -15.26 17.98
C ASN A 273 19.72 -14.74 17.49
N ILE A 274 19.75 -14.21 16.26
CA ILE A 274 20.99 -13.82 15.55
C ILE A 274 21.47 -12.46 16.07
N PRO A 275 22.67 -12.34 16.66
CA PRO A 275 23.23 -11.06 17.06
C PRO A 275 23.34 -10.09 15.88
N GLY A 276 22.96 -8.82 16.07
CA GLY A 276 22.97 -7.79 15.02
C GLY A 276 21.79 -7.84 14.04
N VAL A 277 20.81 -8.75 14.26
CA VAL A 277 19.54 -8.80 13.55
C VAL A 277 18.40 -8.54 14.53
N THR A 278 17.53 -7.60 14.20
CA THR A 278 16.34 -7.28 15.00
C THR A 278 15.09 -7.44 14.13
N LEU A 279 14.05 -8.07 14.67
CA LEU A 279 12.75 -8.17 14.02
C LEU A 279 11.94 -6.91 14.32
N ILE A 280 11.18 -6.44 13.34
CA ILE A 280 10.26 -5.33 13.56
C ILE A 280 9.12 -5.76 14.50
N ARG A 281 8.65 -4.79 15.30
CA ARG A 281 7.50 -5.01 16.19
C ARG A 281 6.21 -4.94 15.37
N ARG A 282 5.32 -5.93 15.57
CA ARG A 282 3.99 -6.00 14.96
C ARG A 282 2.91 -5.83 16.01
N ASP A 283 1.81 -5.19 15.63
CA ASP A 283 0.66 -5.07 16.51
C ASP A 283 -0.06 -6.42 16.62
N PRO A 284 -0.32 -6.95 17.82
CA PRO A 284 -0.99 -8.25 18.00
C PRO A 284 -2.45 -8.25 17.53
N LYS A 285 -3.06 -7.09 17.30
CA LYS A 285 -4.40 -6.94 16.73
C LYS A 285 -4.42 -7.06 15.20
N ALA A 286 -3.23 -7.02 14.56
CA ALA A 286 -3.09 -7.04 13.12
C ALA A 286 -2.92 -8.46 12.57
N TYR A 287 -3.71 -8.80 11.56
CA TYR A 287 -3.43 -9.90 10.66
C TYR A 287 -2.63 -9.35 9.48
N SER A 288 -1.29 -9.43 9.58
CA SER A 288 -0.36 -8.92 8.57
C SER A 288 -0.35 -9.83 7.34
N VAL A 289 -0.22 -9.24 6.15
CA VAL A 289 -0.16 -9.96 4.86
C VAL A 289 1.23 -9.95 4.24
N TYR A 290 2.22 -9.42 4.94
CA TYR A 290 3.65 -9.52 4.65
C TYR A 290 4.02 -9.35 3.17
N TRP A 291 3.65 -8.21 2.56
CA TRP A 291 4.03 -7.93 1.16
C TRP A 291 5.54 -8.18 0.92
N THR A 292 6.38 -7.82 1.88
CA THR A 292 7.75 -8.30 2.07
C THR A 292 7.96 -8.62 3.55
N TYR A 293 8.95 -9.46 3.87
CA TYR A 293 9.35 -9.68 5.26
C TYR A 293 10.53 -8.79 5.62
N VAL A 294 10.34 -7.87 6.56
CA VAL A 294 11.37 -6.89 6.93
C VAL A 294 12.12 -7.33 8.17
N ILE A 295 13.45 -7.25 8.09
CA ILE A 295 14.38 -7.34 9.22
C ILE A 295 15.21 -6.07 9.33
N MET A 296 15.76 -5.84 10.52
CA MET A 296 16.74 -4.79 10.77
C MET A 296 18.11 -5.44 10.96
N SER A 297 19.11 -5.05 10.16
CA SER A 297 20.48 -5.55 10.27
C SER A 297 21.46 -4.38 10.41
N GLU A 298 22.34 -4.45 11.41
CA GLU A 298 23.42 -3.46 11.59
C GLU A 298 24.41 -3.46 10.41
N LYS A 299 24.44 -4.56 9.66
CA LYS A 299 25.33 -4.76 8.48
C LYS A 299 24.51 -4.97 7.21
N ARG A 300 23.40 -4.22 7.06
CA ARG A 300 22.43 -4.36 6.00
C ARG A 300 23.04 -4.48 4.59
N ASP A 301 23.92 -3.56 4.19
CA ASP A 301 24.45 -3.52 2.81
C ASP A 301 25.31 -4.76 2.49
N GLY A 302 26.15 -5.18 3.43
CA GLY A 302 26.96 -6.40 3.26
C GLY A 302 26.10 -7.67 3.29
N LEU A 303 25.05 -7.70 4.12
CA LEU A 303 24.11 -8.82 4.14
C LEU A 303 23.34 -8.90 2.82
N CYS A 304 22.89 -7.77 2.28
CA CYS A 304 22.21 -7.68 0.99
C CYS A 304 23.06 -8.30 -0.12
N ALA A 305 24.32 -7.87 -0.27
CA ALA A 305 25.25 -8.41 -1.27
C ALA A 305 25.50 -9.92 -1.07
N TYR A 306 25.67 -10.36 0.18
CA TYR A 306 25.87 -11.78 0.49
C TYR A 306 24.65 -12.64 0.12
N LEU A 307 23.44 -12.16 0.37
CA LEU A 307 22.21 -12.85 0.00
C LEU A 307 22.10 -12.96 -1.53
N GLU A 308 22.39 -11.89 -2.26
CA GLU A 308 22.37 -11.87 -3.73
C GLU A 308 23.37 -12.85 -4.33
N GLU A 309 24.62 -12.91 -3.83
CA GLU A 309 25.64 -13.90 -4.21
C GLU A 309 25.15 -15.36 -4.01
N ASN A 310 24.24 -15.56 -3.04
CA ASN A 310 23.63 -16.86 -2.75
C ASN A 310 22.25 -17.05 -3.41
N GLY A 311 21.88 -16.20 -4.38
CA GLY A 311 20.67 -16.33 -5.18
C GLY A 311 19.38 -15.85 -4.46
N VAL A 312 19.48 -15.03 -3.42
CA VAL A 312 18.36 -14.40 -2.72
C VAL A 312 18.40 -12.90 -2.95
N PHE A 313 17.38 -12.37 -3.65
CA PHE A 313 17.28 -10.95 -3.92
C PHE A 313 16.55 -10.26 -2.77
N ALA A 314 17.25 -9.40 -2.06
CA ALA A 314 16.77 -8.61 -0.93
C ALA A 314 17.26 -7.17 -1.10
N GLU A 315 16.47 -6.18 -0.68
CA GLU A 315 16.85 -4.77 -0.80
C GLU A 315 16.15 -3.88 0.24
N GLN A 316 16.58 -2.63 0.35
CA GLN A 316 15.79 -1.60 1.00
C GLN A 316 14.65 -1.22 0.05
N ASN A 317 13.42 -1.50 0.44
CA ASN A 317 12.28 -1.45 -0.47
C ASN A 317 11.96 -0.04 -1.00
N HIS A 318 12.05 0.97 -0.15
CA HIS A 318 11.76 2.35 -0.52
C HIS A 318 12.81 3.31 0.02
N PRO A 319 13.57 4.01 -0.87
CA PRO A 319 14.41 5.13 -0.45
C PRO A 319 13.55 6.22 0.21
N ARG A 320 14.08 6.84 1.24
CA ARG A 320 13.40 7.95 1.92
C ARG A 320 13.17 9.15 1.00
N ASN A 321 11.96 9.70 1.02
CA ASN A 321 11.54 10.75 0.10
C ASN A 321 12.09 12.14 0.45
N ASP A 322 12.37 12.42 1.70
CA ASP A 322 12.81 13.73 2.21
C ASP A 322 14.18 14.19 1.65
N VAL A 323 14.96 13.26 1.10
CA VAL A 323 16.26 13.58 0.48
C VAL A 323 16.10 14.20 -0.91
N TRP A 324 14.97 14.02 -1.59
CA TRP A 324 14.77 14.48 -2.96
C TRP A 324 14.50 15.99 -3.03
N THR A 325 14.98 16.62 -4.10
CA THR A 325 14.88 18.07 -4.31
C THR A 325 13.45 18.59 -4.31
N ILE A 326 12.48 17.80 -4.82
CA ILE A 326 11.06 18.17 -4.86
C ILE A 326 10.41 18.33 -3.48
N PHE A 327 11.07 17.83 -2.42
CA PHE A 327 10.62 17.91 -1.03
C PHE A 327 11.55 18.71 -0.13
N LYS A 328 12.48 19.48 -0.69
CA LYS A 328 13.51 20.23 0.06
C LYS A 328 12.96 21.20 1.11
N ASP A 329 11.75 21.73 0.87
CA ASP A 329 11.05 22.67 1.76
C ASP A 329 10.30 21.99 2.91
N SER A 330 10.27 20.66 2.93
CA SER A 330 9.66 19.83 3.98
C SER A 330 10.70 19.16 4.89
N ARG A 331 12.00 19.36 4.63
CA ARG A 331 13.08 18.68 5.38
C ARG A 331 13.07 19.06 6.86
N ARG A 332 13.27 18.09 7.70
CA ARG A 332 13.50 18.21 9.14
C ARG A 332 14.36 17.05 9.64
N GLU A 333 14.83 17.11 10.88
CA GLU A 333 15.49 15.97 11.55
C GLU A 333 14.48 14.86 11.85
N LEU A 334 14.85 13.63 11.52
CA LEU A 334 14.03 12.43 11.61
C LEU A 334 14.88 11.25 12.10
N PRO A 335 15.26 11.25 13.40
CA PRO A 335 16.16 10.24 13.93
C PRO A 335 15.64 8.81 13.85
N GLY A 336 14.31 8.60 13.94
CA GLY A 336 13.69 7.30 13.75
C GLY A 336 13.82 6.81 12.31
N VAL A 337 13.58 7.69 11.33
CA VAL A 337 13.78 7.40 9.91
C VAL A 337 15.26 7.11 9.63
N ASP A 338 16.19 7.90 10.18
CA ASP A 338 17.63 7.69 10.01
C ASP A 338 18.06 6.32 10.55
N TYR A 339 17.57 5.95 11.73
CA TYR A 339 17.87 4.66 12.35
C TYR A 339 17.31 3.49 11.54
N PHE A 340 16.03 3.57 11.15
CA PHE A 340 15.34 2.50 10.44
C PHE A 340 15.90 2.32 9.03
N ALA A 341 15.98 3.39 8.24
CA ALA A 341 16.47 3.36 6.87
C ALA A 341 17.91 2.82 6.72
N ALA A 342 18.75 3.04 7.74
CA ALA A 342 20.12 2.50 7.74
C ALA A 342 20.18 0.97 7.94
N ARG A 343 19.11 0.34 8.43
CA ARG A 343 19.10 -1.07 8.87
C ARG A 343 18.09 -1.96 8.15
N GLU A 344 17.03 -1.36 7.63
CA GLU A 344 15.94 -2.06 6.96
C GLU A 344 16.42 -2.92 5.78
N LEU A 345 16.03 -4.19 5.76
CA LEU A 345 16.20 -5.11 4.66
C LEU A 345 14.92 -5.90 4.43
N SER A 346 14.34 -5.78 3.25
CA SER A 346 13.16 -6.52 2.81
C SER A 346 13.58 -7.84 2.17
N LEU A 347 12.99 -8.92 2.66
CA LEU A 347 13.19 -10.29 2.19
C LEU A 347 11.98 -10.76 1.38
N PRO A 348 12.17 -11.66 0.39
CA PRO A 348 11.07 -12.24 -0.36
C PRO A 348 10.17 -13.06 0.55
N CYS A 349 8.84 -12.83 0.47
CA CYS A 349 7.86 -13.45 1.35
C CYS A 349 6.62 -13.99 0.61
N GLY A 350 6.54 -13.82 -0.71
CA GLY A 350 5.32 -14.07 -1.47
C GLY A 350 5.06 -15.54 -1.81
N TRP A 351 4.01 -15.77 -2.59
CA TRP A 351 3.48 -17.08 -2.98
C TRP A 351 4.51 -18.00 -3.67
N TRP A 352 5.57 -17.46 -4.28
CA TRP A 352 6.66 -18.21 -4.96
C TRP A 352 7.77 -18.68 -4.02
N VAL A 353 7.69 -18.35 -2.73
CA VAL A 353 8.67 -18.71 -1.70
C VAL A 353 8.13 -19.91 -0.93
N ASP A 354 8.84 -21.02 -0.95
CA ASP A 354 8.49 -22.19 -0.16
C ASP A 354 9.17 -22.19 1.22
N ASP A 355 8.78 -23.11 2.08
CA ASP A 355 9.28 -23.18 3.45
C ASP A 355 10.79 -23.50 3.50
N GLU A 356 11.30 -24.28 2.52
CA GLU A 356 12.74 -24.59 2.39
C GLU A 356 13.54 -23.34 2.00
N ASP A 357 13.00 -22.49 1.13
CA ASP A 357 13.60 -21.20 0.83
C ASP A 357 13.70 -20.31 2.08
N ILE A 358 12.66 -20.29 2.93
CA ILE A 358 12.65 -19.50 4.17
C ILE A 358 13.74 -19.99 5.12
N TYR A 359 13.83 -21.31 5.37
CA TYR A 359 14.89 -21.87 6.20
C TYR A 359 16.28 -21.57 5.64
N ARG A 360 16.47 -21.70 4.33
CA ARG A 360 17.72 -21.36 3.64
C ARG A 360 18.08 -19.89 3.82
N ILE A 361 17.13 -18.97 3.65
CA ILE A 361 17.35 -17.53 3.84
C ILE A 361 17.76 -17.23 5.28
N CYS A 362 17.06 -17.80 6.25
CA CYS A 362 17.39 -17.64 7.68
C CYS A 362 18.80 -18.17 8.00
N ASP A 363 19.19 -19.31 7.45
CA ASP A 363 20.54 -19.88 7.63
C ASP A 363 21.62 -19.00 6.97
N LEU A 364 21.37 -18.43 5.78
CA LEU A 364 22.26 -17.48 5.15
C LEU A 364 22.48 -16.24 6.02
N ILE A 365 21.41 -15.65 6.55
CA ILE A 365 21.48 -14.51 7.48
C ILE A 365 22.33 -14.86 8.71
N LYS A 366 22.08 -16.01 9.33
CA LYS A 366 22.85 -16.50 10.48
C LYS A 366 24.32 -16.70 10.14
N ASN A 367 24.61 -17.32 9.00
CA ASN A 367 25.98 -17.60 8.57
C ASN A 367 26.76 -16.33 8.25
N TYR A 368 26.12 -15.32 7.67
CA TYR A 368 26.71 -14.01 7.45
C TYR A 368 27.13 -13.35 8.77
N HIS A 369 26.23 -13.30 9.73
CA HIS A 369 26.48 -12.64 11.03
C HIS A 369 27.45 -13.42 11.93
N LYS A 370 27.66 -14.73 11.73
CA LYS A 370 28.68 -15.52 12.44
C LYS A 370 30.10 -15.31 11.91
N LYS A 371 30.24 -14.94 10.64
CA LYS A 371 31.57 -14.79 10.00
C LYS A 371 32.24 -13.46 10.31
N ILE A 372 31.55 -12.55 10.94
CA ILE A 372 31.96 -11.17 11.19
C ILE A 372 31.90 -10.86 12.70
#